data_16a9583c047a9d2525f0ef76f130f0e8
#
_entry.id   16a9583c047a9d2525f0ef76f130f0e8
#
_cell.length_a   1.000
_cell.length_b   1.000
_cell.length_c   1.000
_cell.angle_alpha   90.00
_cell.angle_beta   90.00
_cell.angle_gamma   90.00
#
_symmetry.space_group_name_H-M   'P 1'
#
loop_
_entity.id
_entity.type
_entity.pdbx_description
1 polymer ?
#
loop_
_entity_poly.entity_id
_entity_poly.type
_entity_poly.pdbx_seq_one_letter_code
_entity_poly.pdbx_strand_id
1 'polypeptide(L)'
;GFMVMESLGVTDAMELDGASVCIQAGTTTELNLADWAGANGISYDSVVVETSAQSLDGFLAGRCDVLTSDVSQLASLRAAMANPSDAVVLGNVISKEPLGPVVRQGDDEWFNIVKWTLIAMIQAEESGVTSGNIDTVTNNPTIERIAGRASETHEYLHLSPSWSYDIIKQVGNYGESFERNIGVNTPIGLSRGPNQLWTKGGILYAPAFR
;
A
#
# COMPACT_ATOMS: atom_id res chain seq x y z
N GLY A 1 -10.46 -2.50 5.94
CA GLY A 1 -11.13 -3.77 5.63
C GLY A 1 -11.30 -4.66 6.84
N PHE A 2 -11.76 -5.88 6.60
CA PHE A 2 -12.06 -6.86 7.65
C PHE A 2 -11.37 -8.19 7.36
N MET A 3 -10.88 -8.84 8.41
CA MET A 3 -10.39 -10.22 8.37
C MET A 3 -11.18 -11.06 9.37
N VAL A 4 -11.64 -12.23 8.92
CA VAL A 4 -12.41 -13.20 9.71
C VAL A 4 -11.75 -14.57 9.61
N MET A 5 -12.05 -15.46 10.57
CA MET A 5 -11.66 -16.87 10.43
C MET A 5 -12.49 -17.51 9.31
N GLU A 6 -11.86 -18.31 8.45
CA GLU A 6 -12.53 -19.06 7.36
C GLU A 6 -13.71 -19.89 7.88
N SER A 7 -13.53 -20.47 9.06
CA SER A 7 -14.56 -21.28 9.75
C SER A 7 -15.84 -20.51 10.11
N LEU A 8 -15.81 -19.16 10.13
CA LEU A 8 -16.98 -18.33 10.36
C LEU A 8 -17.96 -18.36 9.17
N GLY A 9 -17.44 -18.64 7.96
CA GLY A 9 -18.25 -18.77 6.74
C GLY A 9 -18.80 -17.45 6.21
N VAL A 10 -18.34 -16.30 6.73
CA VAL A 10 -18.75 -14.94 6.31
C VAL A 10 -18.01 -14.57 5.03
N THR A 11 -18.73 -14.00 4.08
CA THR A 11 -18.19 -13.56 2.79
C THR A 11 -18.39 -12.07 2.52
N ASP A 12 -19.28 -11.42 3.25
CA ASP A 12 -19.60 -10.00 3.13
C ASP A 12 -19.63 -9.32 4.50
N ALA A 13 -19.11 -8.10 4.58
CA ALA A 13 -19.08 -7.33 5.82
C ALA A 13 -20.50 -7.02 6.38
N MET A 14 -21.52 -7.03 5.53
CA MET A 14 -22.91 -6.85 5.98
C MET A 14 -23.41 -8.02 6.86
N GLU A 15 -22.72 -9.15 6.84
CA GLU A 15 -23.02 -10.31 7.68
C GLU A 15 -22.42 -10.21 9.10
N LEU A 16 -21.68 -9.14 9.40
CA LEU A 16 -20.97 -8.91 10.66
C LEU A 16 -21.82 -8.22 11.74
N ASP A 17 -23.13 -8.14 11.58
CA ASP A 17 -24.02 -7.54 12.58
C ASP A 17 -23.96 -8.32 13.89
N GLY A 18 -23.69 -7.62 15.00
CA GLY A 18 -23.51 -8.19 16.34
C GLY A 18 -22.15 -8.83 16.61
N ALA A 19 -21.20 -8.80 15.64
CA ALA A 19 -19.88 -9.40 15.80
C ALA A 19 -18.99 -8.61 16.77
N SER A 20 -18.07 -9.32 17.44
CA SER A 20 -16.99 -8.70 18.21
C SER A 20 -15.81 -8.34 17.29
N VAL A 21 -15.34 -7.07 17.35
CA VAL A 21 -14.32 -6.53 16.44
C VAL A 21 -13.09 -6.08 17.21
N CYS A 22 -11.95 -6.72 16.96
CA CYS A 22 -10.65 -6.25 17.45
C CYS A 22 -10.20 -5.01 16.67
N ILE A 23 -9.90 -3.93 17.39
CA ILE A 23 -9.53 -2.65 16.82
C ILE A 23 -8.47 -1.94 17.65
N GLN A 24 -7.52 -1.30 17.00
CA GLN A 24 -6.51 -0.51 17.68
C GLN A 24 -7.06 0.88 18.04
N ALA A 25 -6.91 1.25 19.32
CA ALA A 25 -7.35 2.52 19.87
C ALA A 25 -6.71 3.73 19.17
N GLY A 26 -7.48 4.80 19.01
CA GLY A 26 -6.99 6.10 18.54
C GLY A 26 -6.55 6.10 17.08
N THR A 27 -7.02 5.16 16.27
CA THR A 27 -6.71 5.07 14.85
C THR A 27 -7.86 5.62 13.98
N THR A 28 -7.54 6.00 12.74
CA THR A 28 -8.55 6.33 11.73
C THR A 28 -9.46 5.14 11.43
N THR A 29 -8.95 3.91 11.56
CA THR A 29 -9.72 2.68 11.39
C THR A 29 -10.88 2.58 12.38
N GLU A 30 -10.66 2.98 13.64
CA GLU A 30 -11.72 3.02 14.67
C GLU A 30 -12.86 3.97 14.27
N LEU A 31 -12.52 5.18 13.80
CA LEU A 31 -13.50 6.15 13.33
C LEU A 31 -14.22 5.65 12.06
N ASN A 32 -13.49 5.13 11.10
CA ASN A 32 -14.03 4.60 9.84
C ASN A 32 -14.98 3.43 10.08
N LEU A 33 -14.68 2.55 11.05
CA LEU A 33 -15.57 1.46 11.42
C LEU A 33 -16.88 1.99 12.01
N ALA A 34 -16.81 2.97 12.93
CA ALA A 34 -17.99 3.56 13.55
C ALA A 34 -18.90 4.24 12.51
N ASP A 35 -18.30 5.01 11.59
CA ASP A 35 -19.05 5.70 10.53
C ASP A 35 -19.70 4.69 9.57
N TRP A 36 -18.96 3.68 9.14
CA TRP A 36 -19.48 2.65 8.24
C TRP A 36 -20.60 1.83 8.89
N ALA A 37 -20.40 1.38 10.13
CA ALA A 37 -21.40 0.61 10.86
C ALA A 37 -22.69 1.43 11.07
N GLY A 38 -22.55 2.70 11.49
CA GLY A 38 -23.69 3.60 11.63
C GLY A 38 -24.46 3.85 10.33
N ALA A 39 -23.73 4.02 9.20
CA ALA A 39 -24.35 4.23 7.89
C ALA A 39 -25.09 3.00 7.36
N ASN A 40 -24.68 1.80 7.76
CA ASN A 40 -25.24 0.52 7.29
C ASN A 40 -26.20 -0.14 8.32
N GLY A 41 -26.38 0.46 9.50
CA GLY A 41 -27.21 -0.10 10.55
C GLY A 41 -26.65 -1.39 11.19
N ILE A 42 -25.33 -1.54 11.15
CA ILE A 42 -24.58 -2.66 11.73
C ILE A 42 -24.23 -2.33 13.18
N SER A 43 -24.53 -3.22 14.10
CA SER A 43 -24.05 -3.17 15.47
C SER A 43 -22.80 -4.04 15.63
N TYR A 44 -21.90 -3.70 16.53
CA TYR A 44 -20.71 -4.48 16.83
C TYR A 44 -20.23 -4.26 18.26
N ASP A 45 -19.55 -5.25 18.83
CA ASP A 45 -18.89 -5.13 20.12
C ASP A 45 -17.39 -4.82 19.91
N SER A 46 -16.95 -3.64 20.37
CA SER A 46 -15.56 -3.21 20.20
C SER A 46 -14.63 -3.86 21.22
N VAL A 47 -13.64 -4.63 20.76
CA VAL A 47 -12.53 -5.15 21.54
C VAL A 47 -11.31 -4.28 21.28
N VAL A 48 -11.18 -3.21 22.08
CA VAL A 48 -10.15 -2.19 21.89
C VAL A 48 -8.81 -2.66 22.47
N VAL A 49 -7.74 -2.49 21.71
CA VAL A 49 -6.37 -2.83 22.09
C VAL A 49 -5.41 -1.69 21.75
N GLU A 50 -4.20 -1.71 22.32
CA GLU A 50 -3.21 -0.64 22.13
C GLU A 50 -2.34 -0.83 20.89
N THR A 51 -2.12 -2.07 20.46
CA THR A 51 -1.21 -2.37 19.34
C THR A 51 -1.84 -3.37 18.34
N SER A 52 -1.38 -3.31 17.09
CA SER A 52 -1.79 -4.27 16.05
C SER A 52 -1.39 -5.71 16.38
N ALA A 53 -0.31 -5.94 17.12
CA ALA A 53 0.08 -7.26 17.59
C ALA A 53 -0.96 -7.82 18.57
N GLN A 54 -1.42 -7.01 19.52
CA GLN A 54 -2.49 -7.40 20.46
C GLN A 54 -3.83 -7.65 19.74
N SER A 55 -4.12 -6.92 18.65
CA SER A 55 -5.29 -7.19 17.80
C SER A 55 -5.23 -8.59 17.20
N LEU A 56 -4.09 -8.94 16.60
CA LEU A 56 -3.89 -10.28 16.03
C LEU A 56 -3.95 -11.37 17.09
N ASP A 57 -3.29 -11.18 18.22
CA ASP A 57 -3.32 -12.14 19.35
C ASP A 57 -4.75 -12.33 19.87
N GLY A 58 -5.53 -11.24 19.96
CA GLY A 58 -6.93 -11.28 20.35
C GLY A 58 -7.79 -12.08 19.37
N PHE A 59 -7.60 -11.80 18.09
CA PHE A 59 -8.29 -12.50 17.01
C PHE A 59 -7.96 -14.01 16.99
N LEU A 60 -6.69 -14.36 17.04
CA LEU A 60 -6.25 -15.77 17.06
C LEU A 60 -6.70 -16.53 18.32
N ALA A 61 -6.84 -15.83 19.45
CA ALA A 61 -7.35 -16.39 20.69
C ALA A 61 -8.90 -16.46 20.75
N GLY A 62 -9.60 -16.04 19.69
CA GLY A 62 -11.07 -16.01 19.65
C GLY A 62 -11.70 -15.00 20.60
N ARG A 63 -10.98 -13.93 20.97
CA ARG A 63 -11.53 -12.82 21.79
C ARG A 63 -12.35 -11.84 20.96
N CYS A 64 -12.19 -11.86 19.66
CA CYS A 64 -13.00 -11.14 18.68
C CYS A 64 -13.19 -12.02 17.45
N ASP A 65 -14.35 -11.87 16.81
CA ASP A 65 -14.74 -12.59 15.59
C ASP A 65 -14.07 -11.97 14.35
N VAL A 66 -13.80 -10.67 14.43
CA VAL A 66 -13.32 -9.86 13.32
C VAL A 66 -12.09 -9.05 13.73
N LEU A 67 -11.12 -8.99 12.86
CA LEU A 67 -10.01 -8.04 12.93
C LEU A 67 -10.17 -6.99 11.85
N THR A 68 -10.17 -5.69 12.21
CA THR A 68 -10.22 -4.58 11.25
C THR A 68 -8.93 -3.78 11.26
N SER A 69 -8.45 -3.44 10.07
CA SER A 69 -7.27 -2.60 9.83
C SER A 69 -7.19 -2.23 8.35
N ASP A 70 -6.08 -1.60 7.92
CA ASP A 70 -5.76 -1.44 6.51
C ASP A 70 -5.70 -2.80 5.80
N VAL A 71 -6.23 -2.89 4.58
CA VAL A 71 -6.24 -4.13 3.80
C VAL A 71 -4.84 -4.70 3.62
N SER A 72 -3.83 -3.85 3.40
CA SER A 72 -2.43 -4.26 3.29
C SER A 72 -1.87 -4.82 4.59
N GLN A 73 -2.26 -4.24 5.72
CA GLN A 73 -1.88 -4.75 7.05
C GLN A 73 -2.56 -6.09 7.34
N LEU A 74 -3.87 -6.22 7.08
CA LEU A 74 -4.60 -7.48 7.25
C LEU A 74 -3.99 -8.60 6.41
N ALA A 75 -3.68 -8.32 5.15
CA ALA A 75 -3.03 -9.29 4.27
C ALA A 75 -1.64 -9.71 4.77
N SER A 76 -0.87 -8.77 5.32
CA SER A 76 0.45 -9.04 5.92
C SER A 76 0.33 -9.86 7.20
N LEU A 77 -0.63 -9.53 8.07
CA LEU A 77 -0.90 -10.29 9.30
C LEU A 77 -1.35 -11.71 8.97
N ARG A 78 -2.25 -11.88 8.00
CA ARG A 78 -2.66 -13.18 7.49
C ARG A 78 -1.48 -14.00 6.97
N ALA A 79 -0.62 -13.40 6.15
CA ALA A 79 0.56 -14.06 5.60
C ALA A 79 1.57 -14.52 6.68
N ALA A 80 1.57 -13.86 7.84
CA ALA A 80 2.42 -14.20 8.99
C ALA A 80 1.81 -15.26 9.93
N MET A 81 0.55 -15.65 9.73
CA MET A 81 -0.09 -16.71 10.52
C MET A 81 0.56 -18.07 10.26
N ALA A 82 0.48 -18.99 11.22
CA ALA A 82 0.96 -20.36 11.05
C ALA A 82 0.27 -21.07 9.87
N ASN A 83 -1.03 -20.82 9.69
CA ASN A 83 -1.82 -21.28 8.55
C ASN A 83 -2.59 -20.09 7.97
N PRO A 84 -2.07 -19.40 6.95
CA PRO A 84 -2.74 -18.23 6.34
C PRO A 84 -4.13 -18.52 5.76
N SER A 85 -4.41 -19.79 5.41
CA SER A 85 -5.72 -20.23 4.90
C SER A 85 -6.82 -20.30 5.97
N ASP A 86 -6.48 -20.23 7.25
CA ASP A 86 -7.46 -20.25 8.33
C ASP A 86 -8.22 -18.91 8.45
N ALA A 87 -7.74 -17.86 7.80
CA ALA A 87 -8.38 -16.55 7.80
C ALA A 87 -8.58 -15.99 6.38
N VAL A 88 -9.64 -15.22 6.22
CA VAL A 88 -10.01 -14.53 4.98
C VAL A 88 -10.07 -13.04 5.21
N VAL A 89 -9.43 -12.27 4.32
CA VAL A 89 -9.66 -10.82 4.23
C VAL A 89 -10.83 -10.62 3.28
N LEU A 90 -11.91 -10.02 3.79
CA LEU A 90 -13.13 -9.78 3.01
C LEU A 90 -12.87 -8.75 1.91
N GLY A 91 -13.64 -8.85 0.82
CA GLY A 91 -13.53 -7.92 -0.31
C GLY A 91 -14.06 -6.50 -0.03
N ASN A 92 -14.75 -6.31 1.08
CA ASN A 92 -15.32 -5.02 1.46
C ASN A 92 -14.24 -4.05 1.92
N VAL A 93 -14.23 -2.86 1.31
CA VAL A 93 -13.36 -1.74 1.69
C VAL A 93 -14.25 -0.60 2.18
N ILE A 94 -14.13 -0.22 3.45
CA ILE A 94 -15.01 0.74 4.12
C ILE A 94 -14.46 2.17 4.16
N SER A 95 -13.17 2.33 3.84
CA SER A 95 -12.51 3.63 3.78
C SER A 95 -11.36 3.60 2.78
N LYS A 96 -10.69 4.73 2.60
CA LYS A 96 -9.48 4.86 1.80
C LYS A 96 -8.41 5.60 2.60
N GLU A 97 -7.21 5.05 2.58
CA GLU A 97 -6.05 5.62 3.27
C GLU A 97 -4.96 5.95 2.24
N PRO A 98 -4.64 7.23 2.02
CA PRO A 98 -3.58 7.66 1.10
C PRO A 98 -2.21 7.52 1.77
N LEU A 99 -1.81 6.29 2.08
CA LEU A 99 -0.54 5.99 2.73
C LEU A 99 0.64 6.41 1.84
N GLY A 100 1.66 6.96 2.46
CA GLY A 100 2.86 7.41 1.76
C GLY A 100 4.08 7.47 2.68
N PRO A 101 5.29 7.67 2.12
CA PRO A 101 6.48 7.89 2.91
C PRO A 101 6.34 9.13 3.82
N VAL A 102 6.82 9.03 5.06
CA VAL A 102 6.80 10.12 6.03
C VAL A 102 8.22 10.60 6.27
N VAL A 103 8.42 11.92 6.25
CA VAL A 103 9.69 12.58 6.54
C VAL A 103 9.52 13.58 7.68
N ARG A 104 10.62 14.01 8.31
CA ARG A 104 10.60 15.04 9.34
C ARG A 104 10.11 16.36 8.74
N GLN A 105 9.19 17.04 9.42
CA GLN A 105 8.75 18.37 9.03
C GLN A 105 9.91 19.39 9.12
N GLY A 106 10.02 20.24 8.10
CA GLY A 106 11.06 21.27 8.01
C GLY A 106 12.38 20.78 7.39
N ASP A 107 12.45 19.53 6.95
CA ASP A 107 13.53 19.00 6.13
C ASP A 107 13.10 18.95 4.66
N ASP A 108 13.04 20.13 4.03
CA ASP A 108 12.52 20.28 2.68
C ASP A 108 13.41 19.61 1.62
N GLU A 109 14.72 19.55 1.87
CA GLU A 109 15.66 18.89 0.97
C GLU A 109 15.38 17.37 0.94
N TRP A 110 15.32 16.74 2.12
CA TRP A 110 14.99 15.32 2.22
C TRP A 110 13.58 15.01 1.71
N PHE A 111 12.61 15.86 2.01
CA PHE A 111 11.26 15.75 1.47
C PHE A 111 11.26 15.73 -0.07
N ASN A 112 12.00 16.64 -0.70
CA ASN A 112 12.09 16.69 -2.16
C ASN A 112 12.77 15.43 -2.72
N ILE A 113 13.82 14.94 -2.09
CA ILE A 113 14.49 13.69 -2.52
C ILE A 113 13.50 12.51 -2.47
N VAL A 114 12.81 12.30 -1.36
CA VAL A 114 11.83 11.19 -1.20
C VAL A 114 10.68 11.33 -2.20
N LYS A 115 10.12 12.54 -2.34
CA LYS A 115 9.05 12.84 -3.30
C LYS A 115 9.45 12.54 -4.73
N TRP A 116 10.60 13.04 -5.17
CA TRP A 116 11.06 12.86 -6.55
C TRP A 116 11.54 11.43 -6.83
N THR A 117 12.00 10.71 -5.82
CA THR A 117 12.26 9.27 -5.91
C THR A 117 10.99 8.51 -6.29
N LEU A 118 9.89 8.75 -5.58
CA LEU A 118 8.61 8.11 -5.88
C LEU A 118 8.10 8.52 -7.28
N ILE A 119 8.20 9.80 -7.62
CA ILE A 119 7.83 10.32 -8.94
C ILE A 119 8.65 9.65 -10.05
N ALA A 120 9.96 9.49 -9.87
CA ALA A 120 10.82 8.81 -10.85
C ALA A 120 10.40 7.35 -11.05
N MET A 121 10.06 6.64 -9.97
CA MET A 121 9.61 5.25 -10.05
C MET A 121 8.26 5.12 -10.79
N ILE A 122 7.31 6.02 -10.53
CA ILE A 122 6.01 6.04 -11.23
C ILE A 122 6.20 6.41 -12.70
N GLN A 123 7.01 7.44 -12.99
CA GLN A 123 7.29 7.87 -14.37
C GLN A 123 8.00 6.78 -15.17
N ALA A 124 8.90 6.02 -14.54
CA ALA A 124 9.56 4.89 -15.18
C ALA A 124 8.54 3.81 -15.57
N GLU A 125 7.59 3.48 -14.68
CA GLU A 125 6.52 2.54 -15.00
C GLU A 125 5.63 3.04 -16.14
N GLU A 126 5.21 4.31 -16.12
CA GLU A 126 4.43 4.94 -17.21
C GLU A 126 5.15 4.87 -18.57
N SER A 127 6.47 4.99 -18.53
CA SER A 127 7.31 4.97 -19.75
C SER A 127 7.76 3.56 -20.15
N GLY A 128 7.34 2.51 -19.43
CA GLY A 128 7.76 1.13 -19.68
C GLY A 128 9.21 0.85 -19.37
N VAL A 129 9.85 1.69 -18.54
CA VAL A 129 11.24 1.51 -18.09
C VAL A 129 11.27 0.63 -16.84
N THR A 130 12.13 -0.37 -16.86
CA THR A 130 12.32 -1.36 -15.79
C THR A 130 13.79 -1.46 -15.39
N SER A 131 14.06 -2.11 -14.26
CA SER A 131 15.43 -2.45 -13.83
C SER A 131 16.21 -3.27 -14.88
N GLY A 132 15.46 -4.07 -15.66
CA GLY A 132 16.02 -4.95 -16.68
C GLY A 132 16.31 -4.28 -18.02
N ASN A 133 15.61 -3.17 -18.37
CA ASN A 133 15.74 -2.55 -19.69
C ASN A 133 16.32 -1.13 -19.70
N ILE A 134 16.51 -0.48 -18.54
CA ILE A 134 16.95 0.92 -18.45
C ILE A 134 18.27 1.22 -19.19
N ASP A 135 19.15 0.23 -19.31
CA ASP A 135 20.43 0.38 -20.01
C ASP A 135 20.27 0.51 -21.54
N THR A 136 19.20 -0.07 -22.08
CA THR A 136 19.02 -0.24 -23.52
C THR A 136 17.89 0.60 -24.11
N VAL A 137 16.94 1.04 -23.29
CA VAL A 137 15.81 1.87 -23.78
C VAL A 137 16.29 3.26 -24.13
N THR A 138 15.94 3.70 -25.32
CA THR A 138 16.31 5.02 -25.88
C THR A 138 15.15 5.60 -26.70
N ASN A 139 15.39 6.72 -27.37
CA ASN A 139 14.48 7.34 -28.35
C ASN A 139 13.24 8.05 -27.78
N ASN A 140 13.20 8.30 -26.48
CA ASN A 140 12.16 9.09 -25.85
C ASN A 140 12.79 10.09 -24.87
N PRO A 141 12.56 11.40 -25.02
CA PRO A 141 13.17 12.41 -24.13
C PRO A 141 12.85 12.20 -22.64
N THR A 142 11.71 11.64 -22.30
CA THR A 142 11.37 11.31 -20.91
C THR A 142 12.24 10.15 -20.39
N ILE A 143 12.45 9.13 -21.23
CA ILE A 143 13.33 8.01 -20.89
C ILE A 143 14.78 8.48 -20.71
N GLU A 144 15.27 9.37 -21.58
CA GLU A 144 16.60 9.93 -21.46
C GLU A 144 16.80 10.68 -20.12
N ARG A 145 15.76 11.39 -19.65
CA ARG A 145 15.80 12.05 -18.33
C ARG A 145 15.79 11.05 -17.18
N ILE A 146 14.89 10.05 -17.21
CA ILE A 146 14.83 8.99 -16.19
C ILE A 146 16.16 8.24 -16.11
N ALA A 147 16.77 7.98 -17.26
CA ALA A 147 18.05 7.30 -17.33
C ALA A 147 19.27 8.21 -16.99
N GLY A 148 19.03 9.44 -16.52
CA GLY A 148 20.11 10.36 -16.12
C GLY A 148 20.96 10.91 -17.27
N ARG A 149 20.53 10.73 -18.53
CA ARG A 149 21.29 11.13 -19.70
C ARG A 149 20.99 12.55 -20.19
N ALA A 150 19.85 13.13 -19.77
CA ALA A 150 19.38 14.42 -20.24
C ALA A 150 18.58 15.19 -19.17
N SER A 151 18.97 15.10 -17.89
CA SER A 151 18.24 15.75 -16.79
C SER A 151 19.16 16.63 -15.97
N GLU A 152 18.68 17.83 -15.62
CA GLU A 152 19.32 18.75 -14.68
C GLU A 152 18.67 18.68 -13.28
N THR A 153 17.69 17.79 -13.07
CA THR A 153 16.96 17.66 -11.79
C THR A 153 17.87 17.31 -10.63
N HIS A 154 19.00 16.68 -10.88
CA HIS A 154 20.01 16.34 -9.88
C HIS A 154 20.61 17.57 -9.19
N GLU A 155 20.73 18.70 -9.91
CA GLU A 155 21.27 19.95 -9.36
C GLU A 155 20.35 20.51 -8.27
N TYR A 156 19.04 20.48 -8.50
CA TYR A 156 18.03 20.94 -7.53
C TYR A 156 17.84 20.01 -6.32
N LEU A 157 18.23 18.75 -6.47
CA LEU A 157 18.13 17.74 -5.40
C LEU A 157 19.48 17.53 -4.69
N HIS A 158 20.55 18.18 -5.16
CA HIS A 158 21.93 17.98 -4.69
C HIS A 158 22.36 16.50 -4.73
N LEU A 159 21.95 15.79 -5.77
CA LEU A 159 22.26 14.36 -5.98
C LEU A 159 23.23 14.17 -7.17
N SER A 160 23.65 12.93 -7.39
CA SER A 160 24.43 12.59 -8.58
C SER A 160 23.59 12.71 -9.86
N PRO A 161 24.19 13.00 -11.02
CA PRO A 161 23.46 13.02 -12.30
C PRO A 161 22.73 11.70 -12.60
N SER A 162 23.20 10.58 -12.07
CA SER A 162 22.62 9.24 -12.27
C SER A 162 21.52 8.87 -11.26
N TRP A 163 21.10 9.74 -10.35
CA TRP A 163 20.23 9.42 -9.22
C TRP A 163 18.97 8.63 -9.62
N SER A 164 18.28 9.06 -10.66
CA SER A 164 17.05 8.38 -11.12
C SER A 164 17.35 7.04 -11.81
N TYR A 165 18.43 6.98 -12.60
CA TYR A 165 18.94 5.74 -13.16
C TYR A 165 19.28 4.72 -12.04
N ASP A 166 20.03 5.16 -11.02
CA ASP A 166 20.48 4.30 -9.93
C ASP A 166 19.31 3.71 -9.16
N ILE A 167 18.24 4.50 -8.91
CA ILE A 167 17.02 4.03 -8.27
C ILE A 167 16.37 2.93 -9.13
N ILE A 168 16.11 3.21 -10.41
CA ILE A 168 15.42 2.26 -11.28
C ILE A 168 16.28 1.02 -11.52
N LYS A 169 17.58 1.17 -11.68
CA LYS A 169 18.49 0.04 -11.88
C LYS A 169 18.54 -0.91 -10.70
N GLN A 170 18.57 -0.36 -9.48
CA GLN A 170 18.77 -1.13 -8.25
C GLN A 170 17.45 -1.61 -7.64
N VAL A 171 16.40 -0.78 -7.69
CA VAL A 171 15.12 -1.03 -7.02
C VAL A 171 14.01 -1.40 -8.02
N GLY A 172 14.09 -0.89 -9.25
CA GLY A 172 13.04 -1.03 -10.24
C GLY A 172 12.07 0.14 -10.23
N ASN A 173 11.10 0.12 -11.16
CA ASN A 173 10.00 1.06 -11.19
C ASN A 173 8.97 0.75 -10.08
N TYR A 174 7.92 1.57 -9.94
CA TYR A 174 6.91 1.39 -8.90
C TYR A 174 6.21 0.03 -9.00
N GLY A 175 5.86 -0.40 -10.22
CA GLY A 175 5.22 -1.71 -10.45
C GLY A 175 6.11 -2.88 -10.04
N GLU A 176 7.40 -2.84 -10.40
CA GLU A 176 8.36 -3.88 -9.98
C GLU A 176 8.49 -3.94 -8.46
N SER A 177 8.54 -2.77 -7.79
CA SER A 177 8.61 -2.70 -6.33
C SER A 177 7.33 -3.25 -5.67
N PHE A 178 6.15 -2.88 -6.17
CA PHE A 178 4.87 -3.39 -5.68
C PHE A 178 4.78 -4.91 -5.82
N GLU A 179 5.00 -5.42 -7.03
CA GLU A 179 4.86 -6.85 -7.32
C GLU A 179 5.84 -7.71 -6.52
N ARG A 180 7.06 -7.23 -6.31
CA ARG A 180 8.07 -7.95 -5.52
C ARG A 180 7.75 -8.01 -4.03
N ASN A 181 7.15 -6.96 -3.47
CA ASN A 181 6.98 -6.85 -2.03
C ASN A 181 5.59 -7.31 -1.55
N ILE A 182 4.53 -6.97 -2.26
CA ILE A 182 3.15 -7.20 -1.82
C ILE A 182 2.22 -7.73 -2.93
N GLY A 183 2.72 -7.88 -4.15
CA GLY A 183 1.95 -8.28 -5.32
C GLY A 183 1.36 -9.68 -5.24
N VAL A 184 0.56 -10.04 -6.24
CA VAL A 184 -0.24 -11.28 -6.26
C VAL A 184 0.58 -12.57 -6.17
N ASN A 185 1.86 -12.52 -6.53
CA ASN A 185 2.77 -13.66 -6.47
C ASN A 185 3.56 -13.74 -5.16
N THR A 186 3.28 -12.86 -4.19
CA THR A 186 3.88 -12.89 -2.86
C THR A 186 2.93 -13.55 -1.86
N PRO A 187 3.40 -13.95 -0.66
CA PRO A 187 2.52 -14.44 0.41
C PRO A 187 1.41 -13.45 0.81
N ILE A 188 1.63 -12.14 0.58
CA ILE A 188 0.64 -11.09 0.87
C ILE A 188 -0.48 -11.09 -0.17
N GLY A 189 -0.15 -11.28 -1.46
CA GLY A 189 -1.11 -11.59 -2.51
C GLY A 189 -2.04 -10.43 -2.93
N LEU A 190 -1.61 -9.17 -2.83
CA LEU A 190 -2.45 -8.01 -3.16
C LEU A 190 -2.42 -7.69 -4.65
N SER A 191 -3.60 -7.40 -5.20
CA SER A 191 -3.73 -6.78 -6.51
C SER A 191 -3.44 -5.27 -6.41
N ARG A 192 -3.02 -4.67 -7.53
CA ARG A 192 -2.71 -3.23 -7.61
C ARG A 192 -3.92 -2.34 -7.29
N GLY A 193 -5.12 -2.71 -7.73
CA GLY A 193 -6.33 -1.92 -7.53
C GLY A 193 -6.13 -0.43 -7.88
N PRO A 194 -6.48 0.51 -6.98
CA PRO A 194 -6.24 1.95 -7.17
C PRO A 194 -4.77 2.32 -7.37
N ASN A 195 -3.82 1.51 -6.91
CA ASN A 195 -2.38 1.73 -7.11
C ASN A 195 -1.88 1.39 -8.52
N GLN A 196 -2.77 1.11 -9.46
CA GLN A 196 -2.45 1.04 -10.88
C GLN A 196 -2.17 2.43 -11.44
N LEU A 197 -1.43 2.47 -12.56
CA LEU A 197 -1.29 3.69 -13.34
C LEU A 197 -2.67 4.20 -13.81
N TRP A 198 -2.81 5.50 -13.93
CA TRP A 198 -4.03 6.15 -14.44
C TRP A 198 -4.43 5.63 -15.83
N THR A 199 -3.45 5.26 -16.68
CA THR A 199 -3.66 4.64 -17.99
C THR A 199 -4.24 3.22 -17.91
N LYS A 200 -4.22 2.60 -16.73
CA LYS A 200 -4.72 1.26 -16.45
C LYS A 200 -5.89 1.26 -15.44
N GLY A 201 -6.54 2.42 -15.27
CA GLY A 201 -7.70 2.57 -14.39
C GLY A 201 -7.39 2.82 -12.92
N GLY A 202 -6.13 3.05 -12.54
CA GLY A 202 -5.72 3.46 -11.19
C GLY A 202 -5.62 4.97 -11.04
N ILE A 203 -4.98 5.41 -9.95
CA ILE A 203 -4.81 6.82 -9.61
C ILE A 203 -3.35 7.30 -9.69
N LEU A 204 -2.41 6.40 -9.95
CA LEU A 204 -0.99 6.78 -10.02
C LEU A 204 -0.67 7.43 -11.36
N TYR A 205 -0.16 8.64 -11.30
CA TYR A 205 0.45 9.35 -12.42
C TYR A 205 1.63 10.20 -11.92
N ALA A 206 2.62 10.38 -12.76
CA ALA A 206 3.75 11.25 -12.45
C ALA A 206 3.52 12.66 -13.03
N PRO A 207 3.82 13.73 -12.28
CA PRO A 207 4.00 15.06 -12.89
C PRO A 207 5.17 15.03 -13.87
N ALA A 208 5.19 16.00 -14.80
CA ALA A 208 6.22 16.05 -15.83
C ALA A 208 7.64 16.00 -15.23
N PHE A 209 8.40 15.00 -15.59
CA PHE A 209 9.79 14.79 -15.17
C PHE A 209 10.73 15.64 -16.03
N ARG A 210 10.93 16.91 -15.61
CA ARG A 210 11.72 17.91 -16.37
C ARG A 210 12.62 18.69 -15.43
#